data_8b0251119cec200f3a5c3cd79be4f792
#
_entry.id   8b0251119cec200f3a5c3cd79be4f792
#
_cell.length_a   1.000
_cell.length_b   1.000
_cell.length_c   1.000
_cell.angle_alpha   90.00
_cell.angle_beta   90.00
_cell.angle_gamma   90.00
#
_symmetry.space_group_name_H-M   'P 1'
#
loop_
_entity.id
_entity.type
_entity.pdbx_description
1 polymer ?
#
loop_
_entity_poly.entity_id
_entity_poly.type
_entity_poly.pdbx_seq_one_letter_code
_entity_poly.pdbx_strand_id
1 'polypeptide(L)'
;MATILESASRALFLEEVGILTSFSGPTQALAKSEGYKDLLELWIALSEHQSLPSSAREIQRFLQGKDIALLYEYWVFIKVLEAVSAASGHHTAPVVVSRNDLGERLDRGLHVQLSANIAVSFNPSYNRSSGSAYSTPLRPDVVVTLGTYRYAFDAKYRLQWLSPLEDSQDDEATFVRADIYKMHTYRDAITAMRAAFVLYPGSEFVFFERAMGRRNAPNEIVTFDGVGAIPAKPEGAEPAVLLEVMRALLKEHNLLP
;
A
#
# COMPACT_ATOMS: atom_id res chain seq x y z
N MET A 1 -21.88 -27.40 23.95
CA MET A 1 -20.84 -26.93 23.01
C MET A 1 -19.52 -27.64 23.24
N ALA A 2 -18.97 -27.74 24.45
CA ALA A 2 -17.75 -28.48 24.74
C ALA A 2 -17.74 -29.92 24.22
N THR A 3 -18.81 -30.67 24.44
CA THR A 3 -18.96 -32.10 24.04
C THR A 3 -18.92 -32.29 22.51
N ILE A 4 -19.40 -31.32 21.71
CA ILE A 4 -19.36 -31.38 20.23
C ILE A 4 -17.93 -31.12 19.75
N LEU A 5 -17.20 -30.18 20.35
CA LEU A 5 -15.81 -29.88 20.02
C LEU A 5 -14.88 -31.03 20.42
N GLU A 6 -15.11 -31.69 21.56
CA GLU A 6 -14.38 -32.89 21.98
C GLU A 6 -14.61 -34.06 21.04
N SER A 7 -15.84 -34.24 20.56
CA SER A 7 -16.16 -35.29 19.57
C SER A 7 -15.49 -34.98 18.21
N ALA A 8 -15.51 -33.74 17.77
CA ALA A 8 -14.88 -33.33 16.52
C ALA A 8 -13.34 -33.44 16.57
N SER A 9 -12.70 -33.14 17.71
CA SER A 9 -11.23 -33.24 17.89
C SER A 9 -10.71 -34.69 17.82
N ARG A 10 -11.59 -35.70 18.01
CA ARG A 10 -11.26 -37.12 17.93
C ARG A 10 -11.56 -37.74 16.55
N ALA A 11 -11.84 -36.93 15.54
CA ALA A 11 -12.02 -37.42 14.19
C ALA A 11 -10.71 -38.02 13.65
N LEU A 12 -10.76 -39.23 13.09
CA LEU A 12 -9.61 -40.02 12.64
C LEU A 12 -8.66 -39.23 11.71
N PHE A 13 -9.18 -38.33 10.88
CA PHE A 13 -8.36 -37.53 9.97
C PHE A 13 -7.56 -36.41 10.68
N LEU A 14 -7.87 -36.11 11.94
CA LEU A 14 -7.14 -35.14 12.76
C LEU A 14 -6.01 -35.77 13.58
N GLU A 15 -5.95 -37.11 13.68
CA GLU A 15 -4.90 -37.80 14.46
C GLU A 15 -3.51 -37.62 13.86
N GLU A 16 -3.40 -37.38 12.54
CA GLU A 16 -2.15 -37.12 11.83
C GLU A 16 -1.79 -35.60 11.77
N VAL A 17 -2.68 -34.73 12.25
CA VAL A 17 -2.47 -33.28 12.21
C VAL A 17 -1.69 -32.82 13.44
N GLY A 18 -0.51 -32.27 13.22
CA GLY A 18 0.33 -31.72 14.29
C GLY A 18 -0.22 -30.40 14.88
N ILE A 19 0.37 -29.99 15.99
CA ILE A 19 0.02 -28.72 16.65
C ILE A 19 0.51 -27.55 15.75
N LEU A 20 -0.36 -26.59 15.49
CA LEU A 20 0.00 -25.35 14.78
C LEU A 20 0.92 -24.51 15.69
N THR A 21 2.20 -24.43 15.35
CA THR A 21 3.22 -23.73 16.12
C THR A 21 3.45 -22.29 15.62
N SER A 22 3.07 -21.99 14.39
CA SER A 22 3.14 -20.64 13.82
C SER A 22 2.04 -20.46 12.78
N PHE A 23 1.42 -19.30 12.77
CA PHE A 23 0.41 -18.92 11.79
C PHE A 23 0.99 -17.87 10.84
N SER A 24 1.27 -18.27 9.61
CA SER A 24 1.87 -17.39 8.58
C SER A 24 0.84 -16.60 7.76
N GLY A 25 -0.44 -16.67 8.14
CA GLY A 25 -1.55 -15.96 7.50
C GLY A 25 -2.62 -16.88 6.91
N PRO A 26 -3.82 -16.36 6.59
CA PRO A 26 -4.92 -17.14 6.07
C PRO A 26 -4.64 -17.60 4.63
N THR A 27 -4.67 -18.90 4.39
CA THR A 27 -4.66 -19.46 3.02
C THR A 27 -6.01 -19.23 2.33
N GLN A 28 -6.06 -19.35 0.98
CA GLN A 28 -7.32 -19.24 0.25
C GLN A 28 -8.37 -20.27 0.72
N ALA A 29 -7.94 -21.46 1.11
CA ALA A 29 -8.83 -22.50 1.64
C ALA A 29 -9.47 -22.04 2.96
N LEU A 30 -8.67 -21.49 3.88
CA LEU A 30 -9.14 -20.96 5.16
C LEU A 30 -10.04 -19.73 5.00
N ALA A 31 -9.77 -18.88 3.99
CA ALA A 31 -10.50 -17.63 3.79
C ALA A 31 -11.81 -17.79 2.99
N LYS A 32 -11.95 -18.84 2.15
CA LYS A 32 -13.07 -18.98 1.21
C LYS A 32 -13.99 -20.15 1.48
N SER A 33 -13.54 -21.21 2.19
CA SER A 33 -14.35 -22.39 2.45
C SER A 33 -15.23 -22.19 3.67
N GLU A 34 -16.54 -22.43 3.53
CA GLU A 34 -17.48 -22.46 4.66
C GLU A 34 -17.01 -23.42 5.75
N GLY A 35 -17.16 -23.05 7.01
CA GLY A 35 -16.73 -23.84 8.16
C GLY A 35 -15.26 -23.61 8.54
N TYR A 36 -14.31 -23.61 7.63
CA TYR A 36 -12.91 -23.28 7.93
C TYR A 36 -12.73 -21.81 8.27
N LYS A 37 -13.48 -20.94 7.62
CA LYS A 37 -13.53 -19.52 7.87
C LYS A 37 -14.05 -19.23 9.28
N ASP A 38 -15.14 -19.88 9.67
CA ASP A 38 -15.74 -19.71 11.00
C ASP A 38 -14.79 -20.19 12.12
N LEU A 39 -14.07 -21.30 11.88
CA LEU A 39 -13.05 -21.80 12.80
C LEU A 39 -11.85 -20.87 12.90
N LEU A 40 -11.40 -20.29 11.79
CA LEU A 40 -10.31 -19.30 11.78
C LEU A 40 -10.71 -18.04 12.55
N GLU A 41 -11.92 -17.52 12.34
CA GLU A 41 -12.47 -16.37 13.05
C GLU A 41 -12.53 -16.65 14.56
N LEU A 42 -13.00 -17.84 14.96
CA LEU A 42 -13.04 -18.26 16.36
C LEU A 42 -11.64 -18.39 16.97
N TRP A 43 -10.70 -18.97 16.20
CA TRP A 43 -9.32 -19.12 16.67
C TRP A 43 -8.61 -17.77 16.86
N ILE A 44 -8.76 -16.85 15.92
CA ILE A 44 -8.24 -15.47 16.05
C ILE A 44 -8.85 -14.80 17.28
N ALA A 45 -10.18 -14.90 17.45
CA ALA A 45 -10.90 -14.35 18.59
C ALA A 45 -10.43 -14.91 19.94
N LEU A 46 -10.03 -16.18 20.00
CA LEU A 46 -9.52 -16.83 21.21
C LEU A 46 -8.03 -16.58 21.47
N SER A 47 -7.24 -16.38 20.42
CA SER A 47 -5.78 -16.20 20.53
C SER A 47 -5.39 -14.79 20.94
N GLU A 48 -6.20 -13.79 20.63
CA GLU A 48 -5.91 -12.38 20.91
C GLU A 48 -6.66 -11.85 22.15
N HIS A 49 -6.33 -12.37 23.33
CA HIS A 49 -7.00 -12.00 24.60
C HIS A 49 -6.80 -10.55 25.04
N GLN A 50 -6.11 -9.67 24.30
CA GLN A 50 -5.79 -8.31 24.78
C GLN A 50 -6.17 -7.12 23.89
N SER A 51 -6.67 -7.29 22.67
CA SER A 51 -7.20 -6.17 21.86
C SER A 51 -8.01 -6.66 20.65
N LEU A 52 -9.19 -7.23 20.92
CA LEU A 52 -10.08 -7.67 19.84
C LEU A 52 -10.86 -6.51 19.26
N PRO A 53 -10.98 -6.43 17.92
CA PRO A 53 -12.03 -5.63 17.29
C PRO A 53 -13.39 -6.12 17.80
N SER A 54 -14.25 -5.19 18.18
CA SER A 54 -15.48 -5.45 18.94
C SER A 54 -16.60 -6.18 18.19
N SER A 55 -16.36 -6.69 16.98
CA SER A 55 -17.35 -7.47 16.26
C SER A 55 -16.76 -8.49 15.27
N ALA A 56 -17.39 -9.67 15.17
CA ALA A 56 -17.07 -10.69 14.17
C ALA A 56 -17.10 -10.16 12.72
N ARG A 57 -17.88 -9.10 12.44
CA ARG A 57 -17.92 -8.43 11.13
C ARG A 57 -16.63 -7.69 10.79
N GLU A 58 -15.92 -7.15 11.75
CA GLU A 58 -14.63 -6.47 11.53
C GLU A 58 -13.56 -7.48 11.19
N ILE A 59 -13.52 -8.62 11.91
CA ILE A 59 -12.64 -9.75 11.59
C ILE A 59 -12.93 -10.30 10.19
N GLN A 60 -14.19 -10.45 9.83
CA GLN A 60 -14.61 -10.93 8.52
C GLN A 60 -14.17 -10.01 7.37
N ARG A 61 -14.23 -8.69 7.58
CA ARG A 61 -13.74 -7.70 6.61
C ARG A 61 -12.22 -7.78 6.48
N PHE A 62 -11.50 -7.88 7.58
CA PHE A 62 -10.05 -8.04 7.61
C PHE A 62 -9.61 -9.29 6.83
N LEU A 63 -10.30 -10.41 7.01
CA LEU A 63 -10.04 -11.67 6.32
C LEU A 63 -10.40 -11.65 4.83
N GLN A 64 -11.25 -10.73 4.37
CA GLN A 64 -11.61 -10.63 2.95
C GLN A 64 -10.51 -10.05 2.06
N GLY A 65 -9.34 -9.71 2.61
CA GLY A 65 -8.17 -9.20 1.87
C GLY A 65 -8.34 -7.79 1.29
N LYS A 66 -9.57 -7.28 1.18
CA LYS A 66 -9.86 -5.92 0.70
C LYS A 66 -9.43 -4.87 1.71
N ASP A 67 -9.55 -5.19 2.99
CA ASP A 67 -9.20 -4.26 4.07
C ASP A 67 -7.67 -4.18 4.26
N ILE A 68 -6.92 -5.26 3.98
CA ILE A 68 -5.45 -5.24 4.03
C ILE A 68 -4.89 -4.30 2.95
N ALA A 69 -5.43 -4.35 1.73
CA ALA A 69 -5.02 -3.43 0.68
C ALA A 69 -5.32 -1.97 1.05
N LEU A 70 -6.51 -1.72 1.61
CA LEU A 70 -6.90 -0.38 2.09
C LEU A 70 -6.03 0.08 3.26
N LEU A 71 -5.72 -0.80 4.21
CA LEU A 71 -4.79 -0.49 5.30
C LEU A 71 -3.40 -0.16 4.79
N TYR A 72 -2.95 -0.86 3.75
CA TYR A 72 -1.68 -0.55 3.11
C TYR A 72 -1.71 0.79 2.38
N GLU A 73 -2.81 1.17 1.71
CA GLU A 73 -2.99 2.51 1.12
C GLU A 73 -2.89 3.61 2.20
N TYR A 74 -3.54 3.42 3.36
CA TYR A 74 -3.43 4.35 4.49
C TYR A 74 -2.02 4.44 5.04
N TRP A 75 -1.37 3.29 5.23
CA TRP A 75 0.01 3.23 5.70
C TRP A 75 0.95 3.93 4.73
N VAL A 76 0.82 3.69 3.42
CA VAL A 76 1.60 4.37 2.37
C VAL A 76 1.38 5.88 2.43
N PHE A 77 0.14 6.34 2.56
CA PHE A 77 -0.14 7.77 2.71
C PHE A 77 0.58 8.39 3.91
N ILE A 78 0.52 7.75 5.07
CA ILE A 78 1.20 8.21 6.28
C ILE A 78 2.72 8.24 6.06
N LYS A 79 3.29 7.18 5.48
CA LYS A 79 4.74 7.11 5.23
C LYS A 79 5.22 8.13 4.19
N VAL A 80 4.45 8.39 3.15
CA VAL A 80 4.75 9.47 2.19
C VAL A 80 4.70 10.83 2.89
N LEU A 81 3.69 11.08 3.71
CA LEU A 81 3.54 12.33 4.46
C LEU A 81 4.70 12.53 5.45
N GLU A 82 5.07 11.50 6.21
CA GLU A 82 6.22 11.52 7.12
C GLU A 82 7.54 11.78 6.37
N ALA A 83 7.76 11.10 5.23
CA ALA A 83 8.97 11.27 4.44
C ALA A 83 9.09 12.69 3.84
N VAL A 84 7.99 13.26 3.33
CA VAL A 84 7.97 14.65 2.84
C VAL A 84 8.21 15.64 3.98
N SER A 85 7.57 15.43 5.13
CA SER A 85 7.73 16.25 6.34
C SER A 85 9.18 16.23 6.83
N ALA A 86 9.77 15.05 6.98
CA ALA A 86 11.15 14.88 7.41
C ALA A 86 12.16 15.46 6.41
N ALA A 87 11.90 15.33 5.11
CA ALA A 87 12.80 15.85 4.07
C ALA A 87 12.72 17.36 3.92
N SER A 88 11.54 17.98 4.12
CA SER A 88 11.32 19.42 3.96
C SER A 88 11.50 20.23 5.25
N GLY A 89 11.66 19.56 6.40
CA GLY A 89 11.71 20.23 7.71
C GLY A 89 10.38 20.85 8.17
N HIS A 90 9.28 20.59 7.45
CA HIS A 90 7.96 21.10 7.81
C HIS A 90 7.21 20.06 8.66
N HIS A 91 6.64 20.51 9.77
CA HIS A 91 5.81 19.64 10.62
C HIS A 91 4.36 19.61 10.12
N THR A 92 3.77 18.42 10.08
CA THR A 92 2.35 18.26 9.79
C THR A 92 1.51 18.52 11.03
N ALA A 93 0.36 19.17 10.84
CA ALA A 93 -0.70 19.06 11.84
C ALA A 93 -1.17 17.58 11.92
N PRO A 94 -1.65 17.12 13.08
CA PRO A 94 -2.19 15.77 13.20
C PRO A 94 -3.28 15.50 12.15
N VAL A 95 -3.14 14.39 11.42
CA VAL A 95 -4.19 13.96 10.50
C VAL A 95 -5.37 13.44 11.34
N VAL A 96 -6.50 14.09 11.23
CA VAL A 96 -7.72 13.68 11.94
C VAL A 96 -8.40 12.60 11.13
N VAL A 97 -8.54 11.42 11.72
CA VAL A 97 -9.32 10.31 11.16
C VAL A 97 -10.76 10.47 11.61
N SER A 98 -11.69 10.61 10.66
CA SER A 98 -13.10 10.65 10.99
C SER A 98 -13.64 9.25 11.24
N ARG A 99 -14.36 9.07 12.37
CA ARG A 99 -15.06 7.84 12.71
C ARG A 99 -16.50 7.95 12.24
N ASN A 100 -16.92 7.04 11.38
CA ASN A 100 -18.31 6.92 10.97
C ASN A 100 -18.88 5.54 11.34
N ASP A 101 -20.20 5.34 11.16
CA ASP A 101 -20.89 4.09 11.50
C ASP A 101 -20.36 2.84 10.76
N LEU A 102 -19.49 3.04 9.76
CA LEU A 102 -18.85 1.99 8.95
C LEU A 102 -17.40 1.71 9.38
N GLY A 103 -16.91 2.36 10.45
CA GLY A 103 -15.55 2.26 10.95
C GLY A 103 -14.69 3.49 10.68
N GLU A 104 -13.43 3.45 11.12
CA GLU A 104 -12.46 4.53 10.91
C GLU A 104 -11.99 4.52 9.46
N ARG A 105 -12.17 5.64 8.75
CA ARG A 105 -11.67 5.81 7.37
C ARG A 105 -11.08 7.19 7.18
N LEU A 106 -10.01 7.26 6.42
CA LEU A 106 -9.54 8.53 5.91
C LEU A 106 -10.51 9.04 4.83
N ASP A 107 -10.84 10.32 4.88
CA ASP A 107 -11.69 10.93 3.87
C ASP A 107 -11.00 10.90 2.50
N ARG A 108 -11.75 10.51 1.47
CA ARG A 108 -11.26 10.57 0.10
C ARG A 108 -11.02 12.02 -0.29
N GLY A 109 -9.88 12.27 -0.93
CA GLY A 109 -9.49 13.63 -1.31
C GLY A 109 -8.92 14.45 -0.15
N LEU A 110 -8.55 13.80 0.97
CA LEU A 110 -7.84 14.48 2.05
C LEU A 110 -6.60 15.18 1.50
N HIS A 111 -6.46 16.47 1.82
CA HIS A 111 -5.37 17.31 1.37
C HIS A 111 -4.64 17.90 2.57
N VAL A 112 -3.34 17.66 2.64
CA VAL A 112 -2.46 18.17 3.71
C VAL A 112 -1.47 19.15 3.10
N GLN A 113 -1.62 20.44 3.45
CA GLN A 113 -0.70 21.49 3.04
C GLN A 113 0.44 21.59 4.07
N LEU A 114 1.69 21.42 3.64
CA LEU A 114 2.87 21.54 4.50
C LEU A 114 3.48 22.95 4.39
N SER A 115 3.51 23.51 3.18
CA SER A 115 3.95 24.88 2.91
C SER A 115 3.25 25.43 1.68
N ALA A 116 3.51 26.68 1.29
CA ALA A 116 2.92 27.26 0.08
C ALA A 116 3.18 26.42 -1.19
N ASN A 117 4.29 25.68 -1.22
CA ASN A 117 4.73 24.92 -2.40
C ASN A 117 4.73 23.39 -2.18
N ILE A 118 4.35 22.88 -1.01
CA ILE A 118 4.41 21.46 -0.69
C ILE A 118 3.07 21.00 -0.14
N ALA A 119 2.44 20.06 -0.82
CA ALA A 119 1.20 19.44 -0.37
C ALA A 119 1.17 17.94 -0.64
N VAL A 120 0.45 17.19 0.18
CA VAL A 120 0.21 15.75 0.03
C VAL A 120 -1.30 15.49 0.02
N SER A 121 -1.78 14.76 -0.97
CA SER A 121 -3.20 14.44 -1.11
C SER A 121 -3.41 12.92 -1.10
N PHE A 122 -4.43 12.45 -0.37
CA PHE A 122 -4.85 11.06 -0.34
C PHE A 122 -6.04 10.84 -1.27
N ASN A 123 -5.96 9.87 -2.17
CA ASN A 123 -7.00 9.49 -3.13
C ASN A 123 -7.60 10.68 -3.90
N PRO A 124 -6.79 11.64 -4.42
CA PRO A 124 -7.31 12.75 -5.21
C PRO A 124 -7.91 12.23 -6.53
N SER A 125 -8.95 12.90 -7.01
CA SER A 125 -9.60 12.56 -8.28
C SER A 125 -9.21 13.53 -9.37
N TYR A 126 -8.73 13.01 -10.49
CA TYR A 126 -8.38 13.77 -11.69
C TYR A 126 -9.34 13.39 -12.82
N ASN A 127 -9.91 14.36 -13.49
CA ASN A 127 -10.87 14.11 -14.55
C ASN A 127 -10.85 15.21 -15.61
N ARG A 128 -11.53 14.93 -16.74
CA ARG A 128 -11.59 15.86 -17.87
C ARG A 128 -12.41 17.12 -17.57
N SER A 129 -13.47 17.01 -16.76
CA SER A 129 -14.33 18.15 -16.46
C SER A 129 -13.62 19.23 -15.63
N SER A 130 -12.64 18.85 -14.81
CA SER A 130 -11.79 19.80 -14.07
C SER A 130 -10.55 20.23 -14.84
N GLY A 131 -10.30 19.71 -16.06
CA GLY A 131 -9.06 19.95 -16.81
C GLY A 131 -7.81 19.32 -16.17
N SER A 132 -7.99 18.50 -15.15
CA SER A 132 -6.87 17.90 -14.42
C SER A 132 -6.38 16.57 -15.01
N ALA A 133 -7.16 15.96 -15.90
CA ALA A 133 -6.75 14.84 -16.76
C ALA A 133 -7.41 14.97 -18.13
N TYR A 134 -6.73 14.54 -19.20
CA TYR A 134 -7.29 14.68 -20.56
C TYR A 134 -8.15 13.49 -20.98
N SER A 135 -8.08 12.36 -20.31
CA SER A 135 -8.75 11.11 -20.70
C SER A 135 -9.82 10.67 -19.67
N THR A 136 -9.72 9.47 -19.18
CA THR A 136 -10.62 8.88 -18.19
C THR A 136 -10.37 9.42 -16.78
N PRO A 137 -11.35 9.33 -15.87
CA PRO A 137 -11.11 9.64 -14.45
C PRO A 137 -10.00 8.75 -13.87
N LEU A 138 -9.02 9.38 -13.24
CA LEU A 138 -7.87 8.73 -12.63
C LEU A 138 -7.79 9.08 -11.14
N ARG A 139 -7.40 8.11 -10.34
CA ARG A 139 -7.29 8.28 -8.88
C ARG A 139 -6.05 7.55 -8.37
N PRO A 140 -4.89 8.22 -8.30
CA PRO A 140 -3.74 7.73 -7.57
C PRO A 140 -4.04 7.68 -6.06
N ASP A 141 -3.44 6.74 -5.34
CA ASP A 141 -3.67 6.61 -3.90
C ASP A 141 -3.08 7.79 -3.14
N VAL A 142 -1.87 8.24 -3.51
CA VAL A 142 -1.23 9.43 -2.91
C VAL A 142 -0.62 10.29 -4.01
N VAL A 143 -0.75 11.61 -3.87
CA VAL A 143 -0.07 12.57 -4.74
C VAL A 143 0.65 13.62 -3.91
N VAL A 144 1.95 13.77 -4.16
CA VAL A 144 2.77 14.87 -3.65
C VAL A 144 2.81 15.98 -4.71
N THR A 145 2.48 17.20 -4.31
CA THR A 145 2.53 18.39 -5.16
C THR A 145 3.68 19.26 -4.70
N LEU A 146 4.60 19.57 -5.62
CA LEU A 146 5.77 20.44 -5.40
C LEU A 146 5.70 21.61 -6.38
N GLY A 147 5.28 22.77 -5.90
CA GLY A 147 4.96 23.93 -6.74
C GLY A 147 3.83 23.57 -7.71
N THR A 148 4.13 23.56 -9.02
CA THR A 148 3.16 23.20 -10.08
C THR A 148 3.21 21.74 -10.48
N TYR A 149 4.21 20.99 -10.07
CA TYR A 149 4.44 19.60 -10.47
C TYR A 149 3.82 18.59 -9.50
N ARG A 150 3.45 17.43 -10.01
CA ARG A 150 2.82 16.34 -9.28
C ARG A 150 3.61 15.05 -9.40
N TYR A 151 3.59 14.28 -8.33
CA TYR A 151 4.25 12.97 -8.20
C TYR A 151 3.26 12.00 -7.59
N ALA A 152 2.90 10.94 -8.33
CA ALA A 152 1.94 9.94 -7.86
C ALA A 152 2.65 8.78 -7.17
N PHE A 153 2.02 8.25 -6.12
CA PHE A 153 2.45 7.08 -5.36
C PHE A 153 1.25 6.16 -5.19
N ASP A 154 1.31 4.97 -5.79
CA ASP A 154 0.22 4.01 -5.82
C ASP A 154 0.60 2.79 -4.98
N ALA A 155 -0.23 2.46 -4.01
CA ALA A 155 0.02 1.37 -3.07
C ALA A 155 -0.38 0.02 -3.68
N LYS A 156 0.52 -0.95 -3.67
CA LYS A 156 0.27 -2.30 -4.18
C LYS A 156 0.64 -3.34 -3.15
N TYR A 157 -0.31 -3.64 -2.26
CA TYR A 157 -0.17 -4.75 -1.34
C TYR A 157 -0.73 -6.02 -1.98
N ARG A 158 0.16 -6.94 -2.38
CA ARG A 158 -0.23 -8.28 -2.79
C ARG A 158 0.50 -9.29 -1.94
N LEU A 159 -0.25 -10.12 -1.24
CA LEU A 159 0.27 -11.31 -0.60
C LEU A 159 0.63 -12.33 -1.69
N GLN A 160 1.88 -12.36 -2.10
CA GLN A 160 2.41 -13.26 -3.14
C GLN A 160 2.59 -14.71 -2.65
N TRP A 161 1.81 -15.15 -1.66
CA TRP A 161 1.90 -16.48 -1.09
C TRP A 161 1.02 -17.53 -1.80
N LEU A 162 0.41 -17.22 -2.93
CA LEU A 162 -0.66 -18.03 -3.50
C LEU A 162 -0.39 -18.63 -4.89
N SER A 163 0.84 -19.02 -5.23
CA SER A 163 1.04 -20.05 -6.25
C SER A 163 2.47 -20.60 -6.28
N PRO A 164 2.71 -21.81 -5.80
CA PRO A 164 3.89 -22.57 -6.16
C PRO A 164 3.59 -23.47 -7.38
N LEU A 165 2.94 -22.99 -8.42
CA LEU A 165 2.70 -23.73 -9.64
C LEU A 165 2.99 -22.82 -10.83
N GLU A 166 4.07 -23.20 -11.50
CA GLU A 166 4.59 -22.82 -12.81
C GLU A 166 5.89 -22.01 -12.79
N ASP A 167 6.91 -22.73 -13.26
CA ASP A 167 8.24 -22.28 -13.62
C ASP A 167 8.25 -20.96 -14.35
N SER A 168 8.68 -19.89 -13.67
CA SER A 168 9.32 -18.79 -14.34
C SER A 168 10.15 -17.96 -13.36
N GLN A 169 11.45 -17.92 -13.57
CA GLN A 169 12.40 -16.98 -12.95
C GLN A 169 12.05 -15.49 -13.27
N ASP A 170 10.93 -15.26 -13.96
CA ASP A 170 10.45 -13.96 -14.42
C ASP A 170 9.25 -13.39 -13.62
N ASP A 171 8.71 -14.09 -12.61
CA ASP A 171 7.44 -13.71 -11.97
C ASP A 171 7.54 -12.42 -11.14
N GLU A 172 8.66 -12.16 -10.49
CA GLU A 172 8.88 -10.90 -9.77
C GLU A 172 8.99 -9.71 -10.75
N ALA A 173 9.62 -9.92 -11.89
CA ALA A 173 9.73 -8.92 -12.96
C ALA A 173 8.40 -8.69 -13.70
N THR A 174 7.56 -9.72 -13.83
CA THR A 174 6.25 -9.63 -14.51
C THR A 174 5.25 -8.85 -13.66
N PHE A 175 5.29 -9.00 -12.35
CA PHE A 175 4.44 -8.28 -11.41
C PHE A 175 4.72 -6.76 -11.42
N VAL A 176 5.97 -6.36 -11.36
CA VAL A 176 6.41 -4.97 -11.48
C VAL A 176 6.00 -4.37 -12.83
N ARG A 177 6.01 -5.14 -13.91
CA ARG A 177 5.62 -4.65 -15.25
C ARG A 177 4.15 -4.22 -15.32
N ALA A 178 3.20 -5.04 -14.85
CA ALA A 178 1.77 -4.70 -14.93
C ALA A 178 1.44 -3.43 -14.13
N ASP A 179 2.06 -3.26 -12.96
CA ASP A 179 1.86 -2.08 -12.12
C ASP A 179 2.55 -0.84 -12.72
N ILE A 180 3.70 -0.99 -13.37
CA ILE A 180 4.39 0.09 -14.09
C ILE A 180 3.54 0.63 -15.26
N TYR A 181 2.75 -0.21 -15.96
CA TYR A 181 1.83 0.30 -16.99
C TYR A 181 0.79 1.28 -16.43
N LYS A 182 0.27 1.03 -15.23
CA LYS A 182 -0.63 1.98 -14.56
C LYS A 182 0.07 3.29 -14.24
N MET A 183 1.35 3.24 -13.87
CA MET A 183 2.16 4.44 -13.59
C MET A 183 2.37 5.28 -14.85
N HIS A 184 2.60 4.65 -16.00
CA HIS A 184 2.63 5.37 -17.29
C HIS A 184 1.32 6.10 -17.53
N THR A 185 0.17 5.47 -17.27
CA THR A 185 -1.14 6.11 -17.43
C THR A 185 -1.27 7.35 -16.55
N TYR A 186 -0.87 7.28 -15.29
CA TYR A 186 -0.91 8.45 -14.39
C TYR A 186 0.01 9.57 -14.88
N ARG A 187 1.25 9.22 -15.20
CA ARG A 187 2.25 10.18 -15.64
C ARG A 187 1.84 10.90 -16.92
N ASP A 188 1.24 10.17 -17.88
CA ASP A 188 0.92 10.73 -19.19
C ASP A 188 -0.44 11.43 -19.20
N ALA A 189 -1.43 10.96 -18.45
CA ALA A 189 -2.80 11.45 -18.52
C ALA A 189 -3.14 12.57 -17.52
N ILE A 190 -2.44 12.66 -16.38
CA ILE A 190 -2.68 13.69 -15.38
C ILE A 190 -1.82 14.92 -15.66
N THR A 191 -2.46 16.08 -15.71
CA THR A 191 -1.79 17.36 -15.98
C THR A 191 -0.70 17.66 -14.96
N ALA A 192 0.49 18.05 -15.43
CA ALA A 192 1.67 18.35 -14.62
C ALA A 192 2.23 17.19 -13.79
N MET A 193 1.83 15.95 -14.07
CA MET A 193 2.44 14.77 -13.47
C MET A 193 3.82 14.53 -14.09
N ARG A 194 4.87 14.53 -13.27
CA ARG A 194 6.25 14.31 -13.72
C ARG A 194 6.67 12.86 -13.56
N ALA A 195 6.39 12.28 -12.39
CA ALA A 195 6.68 10.89 -12.16
C ALA A 195 5.56 10.18 -11.41
N ALA A 196 5.48 8.85 -11.58
CA ALA A 196 4.57 7.99 -10.86
C ALA A 196 5.30 6.73 -10.37
N PHE A 197 5.07 6.38 -9.11
CA PHE A 197 5.72 5.28 -8.44
C PHE A 197 4.69 4.29 -7.90
N VAL A 198 4.99 3.00 -8.02
CA VAL A 198 4.32 1.98 -7.24
C VAL A 198 5.09 1.75 -5.95
N LEU A 199 4.39 1.74 -4.79
CA LEU A 199 4.94 1.29 -3.51
C LEU A 199 4.49 -0.13 -3.26
N TYR A 200 5.43 -1.02 -2.96
CA TYR A 200 5.16 -2.45 -2.85
C TYR A 200 6.04 -3.10 -1.75
N PRO A 201 5.60 -4.21 -1.13
CA PRO A 201 6.34 -4.85 -0.05
C PRO A 201 7.53 -5.72 -0.56
N GLY A 202 8.26 -5.22 -1.57
CA GLY A 202 9.46 -5.84 -2.12
C GLY A 202 10.75 -5.31 -1.51
N SER A 203 11.88 -5.56 -2.20
CA SER A 203 13.22 -5.18 -1.75
C SER A 203 13.96 -4.28 -2.74
N GLU A 204 13.55 -4.23 -4.00
CA GLU A 204 14.29 -3.56 -5.05
C GLU A 204 13.70 -2.21 -5.41
N PHE A 205 14.55 -1.20 -5.52
CA PHE A 205 14.21 0.08 -6.11
C PHE A 205 14.48 0.05 -7.62
N VAL A 206 13.55 0.58 -8.40
CA VAL A 206 13.77 0.83 -9.82
C VAL A 206 13.05 2.11 -10.25
N PHE A 207 13.71 2.89 -11.10
CA PHE A 207 13.10 4.03 -11.77
C PHE A 207 13.49 4.03 -13.25
N PHE A 208 12.52 4.18 -14.12
CA PHE A 208 12.69 4.32 -15.56
C PHE A 208 12.60 5.82 -15.89
N GLU A 209 13.76 6.46 -15.88
CA GLU A 209 13.91 7.85 -16.25
C GLU A 209 13.72 8.00 -17.76
N ARG A 210 12.84 8.89 -18.18
CA ARG A 210 12.44 9.01 -19.60
C ARG A 210 13.60 9.29 -20.55
N ALA A 211 14.54 10.15 -20.13
CA ALA A 211 15.67 10.55 -20.96
C ALA A 211 16.87 9.60 -20.84
N MET A 212 17.02 8.93 -19.69
CA MET A 212 18.27 8.27 -19.31
C MET A 212 18.11 6.75 -19.07
N GLY A 213 16.88 6.20 -19.11
CA GLY A 213 16.61 4.78 -18.92
C GLY A 213 16.57 4.35 -17.47
N ARG A 214 16.90 3.09 -17.19
CA ARG A 214 16.75 2.45 -15.89
C ARG A 214 17.76 2.97 -14.87
N ARG A 215 17.28 3.24 -13.65
CA ARG A 215 18.03 3.60 -12.46
C ARG A 215 17.73 2.60 -11.35
N ASN A 216 18.73 2.18 -10.61
CA ASN A 216 18.58 1.20 -9.53
C ASN A 216 18.74 1.83 -8.13
N ALA A 217 19.07 3.12 -8.05
CA ALA A 217 19.12 3.86 -6.79
C ALA A 217 18.62 5.30 -6.96
N PRO A 218 18.02 5.92 -5.92
CA PRO A 218 17.49 7.29 -6.00
C PRO A 218 18.55 8.34 -6.35
N ASN A 219 19.79 8.15 -5.92
CA ASN A 219 20.91 9.08 -6.18
C ASN A 219 21.42 9.03 -7.63
N GLU A 220 21.02 8.05 -8.42
CA GLU A 220 21.34 7.96 -9.84
C GLU A 220 20.38 8.76 -10.74
N ILE A 221 19.24 9.19 -10.19
CA ILE A 221 18.21 9.91 -10.93
C ILE A 221 18.69 11.34 -11.19
N VAL A 222 18.70 11.73 -12.46
CA VAL A 222 19.03 13.08 -12.89
C VAL A 222 17.80 13.98 -12.88
N THR A 223 16.66 13.44 -13.35
CA THR A 223 15.39 14.14 -13.40
C THR A 223 14.24 13.20 -13.05
N PHE A 224 13.37 13.61 -12.14
CA PHE A 224 12.17 12.84 -11.80
C PHE A 224 11.09 13.02 -12.87
N ASP A 225 11.37 12.52 -14.08
CA ASP A 225 10.46 12.43 -15.21
C ASP A 225 10.40 10.97 -15.70
N GLY A 226 9.43 10.21 -15.21
CA GLY A 226 9.35 8.79 -15.50
C GLY A 226 8.42 7.99 -14.59
N VAL A 227 8.70 6.70 -14.51
CA VAL A 227 7.92 5.77 -13.68
C VAL A 227 8.83 4.82 -12.90
N GLY A 228 8.40 4.37 -11.73
CA GLY A 228 9.25 3.51 -10.92
C GLY A 228 8.52 2.69 -9.88
N ALA A 229 9.31 1.89 -9.14
CA ALA A 229 8.86 1.11 -8.00
C ALA A 229 9.75 1.39 -6.78
N ILE A 230 9.12 1.61 -5.64
CA ILE A 230 9.78 1.88 -4.36
C ILE A 230 9.44 0.75 -3.40
N PRO A 231 10.45 0.07 -2.82
CA PRO A 231 10.22 -0.93 -1.79
C PRO A 231 9.70 -0.26 -0.52
N ALA A 232 8.58 -0.76 0.02
CA ALA A 232 7.92 -0.22 1.19
C ALA A 232 7.25 -1.35 1.98
N LYS A 233 7.96 -1.91 2.97
CA LYS A 233 7.44 -2.98 3.85
C LYS A 233 6.89 -2.37 5.13
N PRO A 234 5.69 -2.78 5.58
CA PRO A 234 5.16 -2.37 6.89
C PRO A 234 5.99 -2.86 8.08
N GLU A 235 6.72 -3.97 7.91
CA GLU A 235 7.58 -4.56 8.93
C GLU A 235 9.01 -3.99 8.86
N GLY A 236 9.56 -3.59 10.00
CA GLY A 236 10.94 -3.17 10.13
C GLY A 236 11.16 -1.66 10.23
N ALA A 237 12.37 -1.22 9.85
CA ALA A 237 12.73 0.20 9.85
C ALA A 237 11.91 0.99 8.82
N GLU A 238 11.81 2.31 9.04
CA GLU A 238 11.18 3.23 8.09
C GLU A 238 11.73 3.00 6.67
N PRO A 239 10.90 3.16 5.62
CA PRO A 239 11.33 2.94 4.23
C PRO A 239 12.37 3.99 3.82
N ALA A 240 13.64 3.72 4.13
CA ALA A 240 14.77 4.62 3.89
C ALA A 240 14.82 5.12 2.43
N VAL A 241 14.54 4.21 1.48
CA VAL A 241 14.50 4.52 0.05
C VAL A 241 13.43 5.58 -0.27
N LEU A 242 12.26 5.52 0.38
CA LEU A 242 11.21 6.52 0.20
C LEU A 242 11.68 7.91 0.66
N LEU A 243 12.35 7.97 1.81
CA LEU A 243 12.92 9.23 2.33
C LEU A 243 14.02 9.79 1.40
N GLU A 244 14.87 8.93 0.84
CA GLU A 244 15.88 9.34 -0.14
C GLU A 244 15.23 9.90 -1.42
N VAL A 245 14.19 9.26 -1.94
CA VAL A 245 13.40 9.75 -3.08
C VAL A 245 12.80 11.12 -2.76
N MET A 246 12.20 11.32 -1.58
CA MET A 246 11.61 12.60 -1.19
C MET A 246 12.66 13.72 -1.08
N ARG A 247 13.83 13.41 -0.50
CA ARG A 247 14.95 14.38 -0.45
C ARG A 247 15.41 14.76 -1.85
N ALA A 248 15.56 13.79 -2.74
CA ALA A 248 15.98 14.05 -4.12
C ALA A 248 14.94 14.87 -4.90
N LEU A 249 13.64 14.56 -4.75
CA LEU A 249 12.55 15.34 -5.31
C LEU A 249 12.54 16.79 -4.82
N LEU A 250 12.63 17.00 -3.51
CA LEU A 250 12.66 18.36 -2.93
C LEU A 250 13.89 19.13 -3.36
N LYS A 251 15.05 18.46 -3.51
CA LYS A 251 16.28 19.05 -4.02
C LYS A 251 16.11 19.52 -5.47
N GLU A 252 15.49 18.72 -6.35
CA GLU A 252 15.22 19.11 -7.76
C GLU A 252 14.40 20.41 -7.84
N HIS A 253 13.50 20.63 -6.87
CA HIS A 253 12.64 21.81 -6.82
C HIS A 253 13.17 22.95 -5.95
N ASN A 254 14.37 22.84 -5.40
CA ASN A 254 14.95 23.82 -4.45
C ASN A 254 14.04 24.07 -3.22
N LEU A 255 13.42 23.00 -2.71
CA LEU A 255 12.50 22.99 -1.57
C LEU A 255 13.08 22.29 -0.33
N LEU A 256 14.37 21.98 -0.32
CA LEU A 256 15.07 21.53 0.89
C LEU A 256 15.25 22.71 1.86
N PRO A 257 15.26 22.44 3.19
CA PRO A 257 15.50 23.45 4.21
C PRO A 257 16.89 24.07 4.13
#